data_7ae83f5d84e1ea228024bed718e39648
#
_entry.id   7ae83f5d84e1ea228024bed718e39648
#
_cell.length_a   1.000
_cell.length_b   1.000
_cell.length_c   1.000
_cell.angle_alpha   90.00
_cell.angle_beta   90.00
_cell.angle_gamma   90.00
#
_symmetry.space_group_name_H-M   'P 1'
#
loop_
_entity.id
_entity.type
_entity.pdbx_description
1 polymer ?
#
loop_
_entity_poly.entity_id
_entity_poly.type
_entity_poly.pdbx_seq_one_letter_code
_entity_poly.pdbx_strand_id
1 'polypeptide(L)'
;TRSVTASGSRVYDGTTTLNGTDLTTINNLAGTDTLSVTGSGTVTANVGNGKSVTIGSLALSSGSGNASNYSLSSATVNITHRPLDLEASRIYDGTTVINGSDFSTFGNIVSGETLSVSGSGTVTSANVGTGKAVTSVSLGLVNGTVLASNYFINSRTAEVTGRPVTISGSRSYDSTTTADSSILTITSGVSGESLSLTGAGILGAASAGTQTITNNNTLAIADGTGSASNYTLDGASINVTVIPKTLNVTLAREYDGTTTV
;
A
#
# COMPACT_ATOMS: atom_id res chain seq x y z
N THR A 1 24.46 -27.48 45.15
CA THR A 1 24.29 -26.35 44.20
C THR A 1 23.18 -25.44 44.70
N ARG A 2 23.38 -24.11 44.53
CA ARG A 2 22.36 -23.10 44.84
C ARG A 2 21.38 -22.99 43.68
N SER A 3 20.08 -23.08 43.99
CA SER A 3 19.03 -22.96 42.97
C SER A 3 18.88 -21.50 42.58
N VAL A 4 18.87 -21.22 41.29
CA VAL A 4 18.64 -19.90 40.69
C VAL A 4 17.50 -19.94 39.72
N THR A 5 16.91 -18.77 39.48
CA THR A 5 15.87 -18.58 38.43
C THR A 5 16.35 -17.57 37.42
N ALA A 6 15.95 -17.72 36.17
CA ALA A 6 16.30 -16.76 35.13
C ALA A 6 15.04 -16.08 34.58
N SER A 7 15.19 -14.82 34.22
CA SER A 7 14.09 -14.07 33.54
C SER A 7 14.63 -13.10 32.49
N GLY A 8 13.76 -12.71 31.57
CA GLY A 8 14.12 -11.76 30.55
C GLY A 8 12.96 -11.37 29.66
N SER A 9 13.27 -10.80 28.49
CA SER A 9 12.25 -10.38 27.54
C SER A 9 12.76 -10.47 26.11
N ARG A 10 11.81 -10.69 25.19
CA ARG A 10 12.04 -10.56 23.75
C ARG A 10 10.81 -9.95 23.07
N VAL A 11 11.02 -9.36 21.91
CA VAL A 11 9.92 -8.95 21.04
C VAL A 11 9.35 -10.17 20.33
N TYR A 12 8.03 -10.21 20.11
CA TYR A 12 7.38 -11.25 19.34
C TYR A 12 8.06 -11.49 17.99
N ASP A 13 8.37 -12.73 17.68
CA ASP A 13 9.07 -13.18 16.46
C ASP A 13 8.41 -14.38 15.77
N GLY A 14 7.23 -14.78 16.24
CA GLY A 14 6.48 -15.92 15.71
C GLY A 14 7.00 -17.29 16.15
N THR A 15 8.14 -17.37 16.85
CA THR A 15 8.77 -18.65 17.21
C THR A 15 8.45 -19.08 18.63
N THR A 16 8.58 -20.38 18.88
CA THR A 16 8.50 -20.97 20.23
C THR A 16 9.88 -21.18 20.85
N THR A 17 10.95 -21.01 20.07
CA THR A 17 12.34 -21.15 20.58
C THR A 17 12.73 -19.90 21.33
N LEU A 18 13.24 -20.06 22.53
CA LEU A 18 13.83 -19.00 23.37
C LEU A 18 15.32 -19.24 23.50
N ASN A 19 16.13 -18.26 23.17
CA ASN A 19 17.59 -18.34 23.35
C ASN A 19 17.99 -17.96 24.76
N GLY A 20 19.06 -18.57 25.29
CA GLY A 20 19.58 -18.23 26.61
C GLY A 20 19.93 -16.74 26.76
N THR A 21 20.33 -16.08 25.68
CA THR A 21 20.62 -14.63 25.63
C THR A 21 19.40 -13.74 25.87
N ASP A 22 18.18 -14.26 25.70
CA ASP A 22 16.94 -13.53 26.02
C ASP A 22 16.70 -13.46 27.54
N LEU A 23 17.41 -14.30 28.33
CA LEU A 23 17.29 -14.40 29.78
C LEU A 23 18.44 -13.60 30.43
N THR A 24 18.22 -12.31 30.62
CA THR A 24 19.24 -11.33 31.04
C THR A 24 19.35 -11.14 32.53
N THR A 25 18.39 -11.65 33.31
CA THR A 25 18.37 -11.53 34.78
C THR A 25 18.41 -12.91 35.41
N ILE A 26 19.36 -13.15 36.30
CA ILE A 26 19.47 -14.37 37.11
C ILE A 26 19.32 -13.97 38.56
N ASN A 27 18.36 -14.55 39.25
CA ASN A 27 18.06 -14.25 40.65
C ASN A 27 18.63 -15.32 41.56
N ASN A 28 18.85 -14.92 42.82
CA ASN A 28 19.36 -15.78 43.90
C ASN A 28 20.83 -16.17 43.71
N LEU A 29 21.64 -15.28 43.10
CA LEU A 29 23.12 -15.43 43.10
C LEU A 29 23.72 -15.17 44.48
N ALA A 30 24.92 -15.68 44.74
CA ALA A 30 25.64 -15.42 45.97
C ALA A 30 26.49 -14.17 45.82
N GLY A 31 26.44 -13.29 46.82
CA GLY A 31 27.29 -12.09 46.87
C GLY A 31 27.21 -11.25 45.59
N THR A 32 28.36 -11.07 44.93
CA THR A 32 28.49 -10.30 43.68
C THR A 32 28.70 -11.21 42.44
N ASP A 33 28.42 -12.53 42.57
CA ASP A 33 28.55 -13.46 41.46
C ASP A 33 27.72 -13.03 40.29
N THR A 34 28.26 -13.22 39.08
CA THR A 34 27.53 -13.07 37.82
C THR A 34 27.56 -14.37 37.04
N LEU A 35 26.48 -14.69 36.38
CA LEU A 35 26.34 -15.81 35.43
C LEU A 35 25.62 -15.34 34.19
N SER A 36 25.70 -16.12 33.14
CA SER A 36 24.85 -15.95 31.95
C SER A 36 24.08 -17.25 31.64
N VAL A 37 23.11 -17.16 30.79
CA VAL A 37 22.36 -18.33 30.31
C VAL A 37 22.72 -18.57 28.83
N THR A 38 23.00 -19.82 28.48
CA THR A 38 23.29 -20.27 27.11
C THR A 38 22.34 -21.37 26.71
N GLY A 39 22.39 -21.79 25.44
CA GLY A 39 21.49 -22.82 24.91
C GLY A 39 20.11 -22.29 24.56
N SER A 40 19.12 -23.15 24.49
CA SER A 40 17.75 -22.79 24.11
C SER A 40 16.70 -23.57 24.92
N GLY A 41 15.58 -22.90 25.13
CA GLY A 41 14.36 -23.47 25.71
C GLY A 41 13.17 -23.26 24.79
N THR A 42 11.98 -23.62 25.27
CA THR A 42 10.75 -23.36 24.52
C THR A 42 9.72 -22.63 25.37
N VAL A 43 8.93 -21.78 24.69
CA VAL A 43 7.84 -21.01 25.28
C VAL A 43 6.71 -20.92 24.25
N THR A 44 5.47 -20.68 24.68
CA THR A 44 4.38 -20.38 23.73
C THR A 44 4.66 -19.05 23.01
N ALA A 45 4.48 -19.01 21.68
CA ALA A 45 4.95 -17.88 20.84
C ALA A 45 4.29 -16.53 21.17
N ASN A 46 2.99 -16.54 21.49
CA ASN A 46 2.21 -15.28 21.63
C ASN A 46 2.72 -14.35 22.74
N VAL A 47 2.46 -13.07 22.58
CA VAL A 47 2.71 -12.01 23.58
C VAL A 47 2.12 -12.39 24.94
N GLY A 48 2.86 -12.05 25.98
CA GLY A 48 2.46 -12.28 27.37
C GLY A 48 3.61 -12.08 28.37
N ASN A 49 3.26 -11.79 29.59
CA ASN A 49 4.21 -11.54 30.68
C ASN A 49 4.42 -12.81 31.53
N GLY A 50 5.65 -12.97 32.05
CA GLY A 50 5.98 -14.03 32.98
C GLY A 50 5.74 -15.45 32.48
N LYS A 51 5.85 -15.67 31.16
CA LYS A 51 5.58 -16.97 30.54
C LYS A 51 6.61 -17.97 30.98
N SER A 52 6.16 -19.13 31.45
CA SER A 52 7.05 -20.23 31.85
C SER A 52 7.78 -20.80 30.64
N VAL A 53 9.08 -21.00 30.81
CA VAL A 53 9.98 -21.56 29.80
C VAL A 53 10.25 -23.01 30.14
N THR A 54 10.07 -23.91 29.16
CA THR A 54 10.61 -25.27 29.24
C THR A 54 12.09 -25.19 28.95
N ILE A 55 12.92 -25.61 29.93
CA ILE A 55 14.36 -25.31 29.99
C ILE A 55 15.11 -25.90 28.78
N GLY A 56 14.77 -27.12 28.31
CA GLY A 56 15.43 -27.72 27.15
C GLY A 56 16.93 -27.86 27.33
N SER A 57 17.73 -27.19 26.46
CA SER A 57 19.21 -27.14 26.55
C SER A 57 19.74 -25.90 27.26
N LEU A 58 18.89 -25.07 27.89
CA LEU A 58 19.35 -23.91 28.65
C LEU A 58 20.28 -24.35 29.80
N ALA A 59 21.43 -23.72 29.86
CA ALA A 59 22.46 -23.98 30.87
C ALA A 59 23.07 -22.69 31.36
N LEU A 60 23.54 -22.72 32.63
CA LEU A 60 24.30 -21.62 33.19
C LEU A 60 25.71 -21.63 32.64
N SER A 61 26.23 -20.44 32.35
CA SER A 61 27.65 -20.21 31.98
C SER A 61 28.29 -19.30 32.99
N SER A 62 29.55 -19.59 33.35
CA SER A 62 30.31 -18.86 34.37
C SER A 62 30.59 -17.44 33.91
N GLY A 63 30.41 -16.50 34.84
CA GLY A 63 30.90 -15.15 34.79
C GLY A 63 31.96 -14.96 35.87
N SER A 64 31.73 -14.08 36.88
CA SER A 64 32.55 -14.00 38.07
C SER A 64 32.28 -15.19 39.02
N GLY A 65 31.05 -15.72 39.01
CA GLY A 65 30.68 -16.95 39.73
C GLY A 65 30.93 -18.20 38.90
N ASN A 66 31.19 -19.32 39.54
CA ASN A 66 31.36 -20.61 38.88
C ASN A 66 29.96 -21.28 38.69
N ALA A 67 29.57 -21.53 37.43
CA ALA A 67 28.27 -22.12 37.09
C ALA A 67 28.01 -23.48 37.77
N SER A 68 29.07 -24.26 38.08
CA SER A 68 28.95 -25.56 38.79
C SER A 68 28.38 -25.45 40.20
N ASN A 69 28.45 -24.27 40.81
CA ASN A 69 27.92 -24.01 42.16
C ASN A 69 26.41 -23.75 42.14
N TYR A 70 25.79 -23.65 40.95
CA TYR A 70 24.43 -23.25 40.77
C TYR A 70 23.63 -24.28 39.93
N SER A 71 22.31 -24.23 40.05
CA SER A 71 21.38 -25.00 39.20
C SER A 71 20.23 -24.11 38.76
N LEU A 72 19.97 -24.05 37.46
CA LEU A 72 18.81 -23.36 36.91
C LEU A 72 17.53 -24.15 37.19
N SER A 73 16.67 -23.65 38.08
CA SER A 73 15.44 -24.34 38.50
C SER A 73 14.23 -23.96 37.68
N SER A 74 14.15 -22.72 37.21
CA SER A 74 13.08 -22.26 36.35
C SER A 74 13.54 -21.03 35.56
N ALA A 75 12.83 -20.80 34.44
CA ALA A 75 13.00 -19.57 33.66
C ALA A 75 11.61 -19.03 33.26
N THR A 76 11.54 -17.69 33.16
CA THR A 76 10.36 -16.98 32.65
C THR A 76 10.79 -15.91 31.66
N VAL A 77 9.88 -15.59 30.72
CA VAL A 77 10.13 -14.56 29.72
C VAL A 77 8.89 -13.69 29.50
N ASN A 78 9.11 -12.40 29.28
CA ASN A 78 8.09 -11.51 28.73
C ASN A 78 8.22 -11.46 27.22
N ILE A 79 7.19 -11.83 26.49
CA ILE A 79 7.12 -11.61 25.04
C ILE A 79 6.32 -10.33 24.82
N THR A 80 6.99 -9.31 24.29
CA THR A 80 6.39 -7.99 24.05
C THR A 80 5.85 -7.88 22.64
N HIS A 81 4.90 -6.97 22.45
CA HIS A 81 4.31 -6.71 21.13
C HIS A 81 5.36 -6.28 20.12
N ARG A 82 5.20 -6.74 18.89
CA ARG A 82 6.03 -6.33 17.76
C ARG A 82 5.48 -5.04 17.14
N PRO A 83 6.31 -4.00 16.91
CA PRO A 83 5.88 -2.80 16.21
C PRO A 83 5.57 -3.11 14.75
N LEU A 84 4.45 -2.59 14.24
CA LEU A 84 3.99 -2.77 12.88
C LEU A 84 3.83 -1.40 12.20
N ASP A 85 4.44 -1.24 11.04
CA ASP A 85 4.32 -0.04 10.23
C ASP A 85 3.33 -0.28 9.10
N LEU A 86 2.28 0.53 9.04
CA LEU A 86 1.18 0.39 8.09
C LEU A 86 1.34 1.38 6.94
N GLU A 87 1.23 0.87 5.70
CA GLU A 87 1.22 1.69 4.50
C GLU A 87 -0.06 1.42 3.70
N ALA A 88 -0.80 2.49 3.43
CA ALA A 88 -2.00 2.48 2.61
C ALA A 88 -1.70 3.04 1.22
N SER A 89 -2.43 2.57 0.21
CA SER A 89 -2.43 3.17 -1.12
C SER A 89 -3.85 3.24 -1.65
N ARG A 90 -4.22 4.40 -2.19
CA ARG A 90 -5.51 4.60 -2.85
C ARG A 90 -5.41 5.60 -4.01
N ILE A 91 -6.34 5.48 -4.95
CA ILE A 91 -6.52 6.44 -6.02
C ILE A 91 -7.25 7.68 -5.47
N TYR A 92 -6.86 8.87 -5.93
CA TYR A 92 -7.53 10.13 -5.60
C TYR A 92 -9.05 10.07 -5.81
N ASP A 93 -9.82 10.49 -4.81
CA ASP A 93 -11.28 10.50 -4.81
C ASP A 93 -11.88 11.81 -4.25
N GLY A 94 -11.03 12.82 -4.01
CA GLY A 94 -11.42 14.12 -3.44
C GLY A 94 -11.59 14.12 -1.92
N THR A 95 -11.45 12.97 -1.24
CA THR A 95 -11.62 12.87 0.21
C THR A 95 -10.29 12.75 0.95
N THR A 96 -10.30 13.01 2.26
CA THR A 96 -9.15 12.77 3.13
C THR A 96 -9.20 11.44 3.87
N VAL A 97 -10.26 10.65 3.68
CA VAL A 97 -10.48 9.40 4.42
C VAL A 97 -9.60 8.28 3.82
N ILE A 98 -8.90 7.57 4.68
CA ILE A 98 -8.18 6.33 4.37
C ILE A 98 -8.88 5.19 5.11
N ASN A 99 -9.39 4.22 4.38
CA ASN A 99 -10.08 3.07 4.96
C ASN A 99 -9.09 1.98 5.36
N GLY A 100 -9.49 1.12 6.29
CA GLY A 100 -8.68 -0.04 6.68
C GLY A 100 -8.32 -0.94 5.49
N SER A 101 -9.22 -1.06 4.49
CA SER A 101 -8.98 -1.82 3.26
C SER A 101 -7.89 -1.24 2.34
N ASP A 102 -7.52 0.03 2.50
CA ASP A 102 -6.48 0.67 1.70
C ASP A 102 -5.07 0.30 2.19
N PHE A 103 -4.96 -0.25 3.42
CA PHE A 103 -3.69 -0.72 3.98
C PHE A 103 -3.37 -2.12 3.45
N SER A 104 -2.38 -2.22 2.59
CA SER A 104 -1.93 -3.47 1.95
C SER A 104 -0.49 -3.85 2.28
N THR A 105 0.30 -2.93 2.82
CA THR A 105 1.69 -3.14 3.19
C THR A 105 1.86 -3.06 4.70
N PHE A 106 2.51 -4.08 5.26
CA PHE A 106 2.75 -4.24 6.69
C PHE A 106 4.26 -4.37 6.93
N GLY A 107 4.91 -3.26 7.24
CA GLY A 107 6.32 -3.27 7.62
C GLY A 107 6.51 -3.96 8.97
N ASN A 108 7.61 -4.69 9.12
CA ASN A 108 7.97 -5.45 10.33
C ASN A 108 7.04 -6.61 10.71
N ILE A 109 6.11 -7.04 9.85
CA ILE A 109 5.36 -8.29 10.10
C ILE A 109 6.31 -9.49 10.05
N VAL A 110 6.06 -10.50 10.86
CA VAL A 110 6.82 -11.76 10.80
C VAL A 110 6.54 -12.46 9.47
N SER A 111 7.59 -12.97 8.83
CA SER A 111 7.49 -13.61 7.52
C SER A 111 6.49 -14.77 7.53
N GLY A 112 5.59 -14.79 6.55
CA GLY A 112 4.53 -15.79 6.42
C GLY A 112 3.28 -15.53 7.26
N GLU A 113 3.26 -14.50 8.10
CA GLU A 113 2.07 -14.07 8.83
C GLU A 113 1.26 -13.05 8.03
N THR A 114 -0.04 -13.03 8.26
CA THR A 114 -0.96 -12.05 7.66
C THR A 114 -1.85 -11.42 8.73
N LEU A 115 -2.16 -10.15 8.51
CA LEU A 115 -3.14 -9.37 9.27
C LEU A 115 -4.00 -8.57 8.30
N SER A 116 -5.07 -7.99 8.77
CA SER A 116 -5.82 -6.95 8.08
C SER A 116 -6.09 -5.77 9.00
N VAL A 117 -6.54 -4.66 8.41
CA VAL A 117 -6.87 -3.44 9.15
C VAL A 117 -8.35 -3.16 8.99
N SER A 118 -9.01 -2.78 10.07
CA SER A 118 -10.41 -2.30 10.08
C SER A 118 -10.48 -0.83 10.47
N GLY A 119 -11.66 -0.23 10.25
CA GLY A 119 -11.89 1.18 10.57
C GLY A 119 -11.36 2.14 9.52
N SER A 120 -11.10 3.37 9.90
CA SER A 120 -10.61 4.42 9.02
C SER A 120 -9.77 5.45 9.76
N GLY A 121 -8.98 6.18 9.00
CA GLY A 121 -8.21 7.34 9.45
C GLY A 121 -8.32 8.48 8.45
N THR A 122 -7.60 9.57 8.68
CA THR A 122 -7.59 10.72 7.77
C THR A 122 -6.18 11.21 7.51
N VAL A 123 -5.96 11.74 6.32
CA VAL A 123 -4.77 12.51 5.96
C VAL A 123 -5.09 14.01 5.96
N THR A 124 -4.09 14.86 6.09
CA THR A 124 -4.25 16.33 6.15
C THR A 124 -4.68 16.94 4.81
N SER A 125 -4.46 16.25 3.70
CA SER A 125 -4.83 16.70 2.36
C SER A 125 -5.24 15.52 1.50
N ALA A 126 -6.33 15.67 0.74
CA ALA A 126 -6.80 14.68 -0.23
C ALA A 126 -5.85 14.54 -1.44
N ASN A 127 -5.09 15.58 -1.78
CA ASN A 127 -4.27 15.64 -2.99
C ASN A 127 -3.29 14.47 -3.10
N VAL A 128 -2.90 14.16 -4.33
CA VAL A 128 -1.86 13.18 -4.66
C VAL A 128 -0.58 13.44 -3.88
N GLY A 129 0.08 12.38 -3.43
CA GLY A 129 1.34 12.45 -2.70
C GLY A 129 1.60 11.20 -1.88
N THR A 130 2.87 11.00 -1.54
CA THR A 130 3.40 9.85 -0.81
C THR A 130 3.70 10.19 0.64
N GLY A 131 3.80 9.18 1.50
CA GLY A 131 4.24 9.34 2.88
C GLY A 131 3.35 10.22 3.75
N LYS A 132 2.07 10.37 3.38
CA LYS A 132 1.11 11.18 4.15
C LYS A 132 0.83 10.50 5.49
N ALA A 133 1.07 11.19 6.60
CA ALA A 133 0.72 10.67 7.90
C ALA A 133 -0.80 10.48 8.02
N VAL A 134 -1.22 9.26 8.44
CA VAL A 134 -2.62 8.97 8.71
C VAL A 134 -2.88 9.19 10.21
N THR A 135 -3.66 10.21 10.52
CA THR A 135 -4.15 10.47 11.86
C THR A 135 -5.43 9.65 12.05
N SER A 136 -5.36 8.70 12.93
CA SER A 136 -6.46 7.75 13.09
C SER A 136 -7.26 8.02 14.32
N VAL A 137 -8.52 7.69 14.22
CA VAL A 137 -9.42 7.63 15.34
C VAL A 137 -10.07 6.24 15.53
N SER A 138 -10.04 5.37 14.52
CA SER A 138 -10.73 4.08 14.58
C SER A 138 -10.02 2.89 13.93
N LEU A 139 -8.73 3.05 13.52
CA LEU A 139 -7.98 1.94 12.92
C LEU A 139 -7.63 0.88 13.97
N GLY A 140 -7.94 -0.37 13.66
CA GLY A 140 -7.61 -1.53 14.46
C GLY A 140 -7.04 -2.67 13.64
N LEU A 141 -6.12 -3.43 14.24
CA LEU A 141 -5.61 -4.67 13.62
C LEU A 141 -6.65 -5.78 13.77
N VAL A 142 -6.80 -6.59 12.75
CA VAL A 142 -7.69 -7.75 12.70
C VAL A 142 -6.87 -9.01 12.45
N ASN A 143 -7.20 -10.10 13.14
CA ASN A 143 -6.53 -11.37 12.98
C ASN A 143 -6.58 -11.86 11.52
N GLY A 144 -5.43 -12.35 11.06
CA GLY A 144 -5.31 -13.13 9.84
C GLY A 144 -4.85 -14.54 10.18
N THR A 145 -3.68 -14.94 9.69
CA THR A 145 -3.05 -16.22 10.09
C THR A 145 -2.50 -16.18 11.51
N VAL A 146 -2.36 -14.98 12.09
CA VAL A 146 -1.83 -14.76 13.43
C VAL A 146 -2.75 -13.83 14.24
N LEU A 147 -2.58 -13.84 15.57
CA LEU A 147 -3.32 -12.95 16.45
C LEU A 147 -2.80 -11.51 16.32
N ALA A 148 -3.70 -10.59 16.02
CA ALA A 148 -3.42 -9.16 15.98
C ALA A 148 -2.85 -8.62 17.31
N SER A 149 -3.21 -9.25 18.43
CA SER A 149 -2.69 -8.93 19.77
C SER A 149 -1.19 -9.17 19.95
N ASN A 150 -0.51 -9.81 18.99
CA ASN A 150 0.95 -9.94 19.00
C ASN A 150 1.65 -8.68 18.47
N TYR A 151 0.90 -7.74 17.92
CA TYR A 151 1.39 -6.54 17.27
C TYR A 151 0.79 -5.27 17.88
N PHE A 152 1.46 -4.15 17.65
CA PHE A 152 0.86 -2.83 17.85
C PHE A 152 1.20 -1.94 16.65
N ILE A 153 0.32 -1.01 16.33
CA ILE A 153 0.53 -0.06 15.24
C ILE A 153 1.53 1.00 15.70
N ASN A 154 2.71 1.01 15.09
CA ASN A 154 3.80 1.96 15.38
C ASN A 154 3.67 3.21 14.49
N SER A 155 3.51 3.03 13.20
CA SER A 155 3.34 4.12 12.23
C SER A 155 2.26 3.81 11.20
N ARG A 156 1.73 4.87 10.58
CA ARG A 156 0.68 4.80 9.56
C ARG A 156 0.91 5.88 8.53
N THR A 157 1.14 5.45 7.30
CA THR A 157 1.30 6.36 6.17
C THR A 157 0.36 5.95 5.04
N ALA A 158 0.08 6.90 4.15
CA ALA A 158 -0.71 6.66 2.96
C ALA A 158 -0.07 7.32 1.75
N GLU A 159 -0.21 6.65 0.62
CA GLU A 159 -0.02 7.20 -0.70
C GLU A 159 -1.37 7.46 -1.34
N VAL A 160 -1.56 8.64 -1.90
CA VAL A 160 -2.68 8.96 -2.79
C VAL A 160 -2.12 9.09 -4.20
N THR A 161 -2.55 8.22 -5.09
CA THR A 161 -2.11 8.18 -6.49
C THR A 161 -3.06 8.96 -7.40
N GLY A 162 -2.55 9.39 -8.56
CA GLY A 162 -3.34 10.12 -9.55
C GLY A 162 -4.53 9.30 -10.05
N ARG A 163 -5.71 9.96 -10.17
CA ARG A 163 -6.91 9.34 -10.72
C ARG A 163 -6.85 9.34 -12.25
N PRO A 164 -6.96 8.18 -12.92
CA PRO A 164 -7.14 8.12 -14.36
C PRO A 164 -8.44 8.83 -14.79
N VAL A 165 -8.35 9.68 -15.80
CA VAL A 165 -9.52 10.39 -16.35
C VAL A 165 -10.19 9.60 -17.45
N THR A 166 -11.45 9.99 -17.79
CA THR A 166 -12.12 9.52 -19.00
C THR A 166 -12.19 10.68 -19.98
N ILE A 167 -11.78 10.43 -21.24
CA ILE A 167 -11.79 11.41 -22.31
C ILE A 167 -12.59 10.84 -23.48
N SER A 168 -13.49 11.64 -24.01
CA SER A 168 -14.26 11.32 -25.21
C SER A 168 -14.25 12.48 -26.17
N GLY A 169 -14.46 12.21 -27.46
CA GLY A 169 -14.55 13.25 -28.46
C GLY A 169 -15.09 12.74 -29.78
N SER A 170 -15.35 13.66 -30.70
CA SER A 170 -15.73 13.32 -32.07
C SER A 170 -15.25 14.37 -33.05
N ARG A 171 -14.97 13.93 -34.29
CA ARG A 171 -14.63 14.81 -35.42
C ARG A 171 -15.03 14.16 -36.73
N SER A 172 -15.19 14.97 -37.77
CA SER A 172 -15.32 14.45 -39.13
C SER A 172 -13.97 13.98 -39.66
N TYR A 173 -14.01 12.97 -40.54
CA TYR A 173 -12.80 12.49 -41.20
C TYR A 173 -12.09 13.60 -41.99
N ASP A 174 -10.82 13.78 -41.73
CA ASP A 174 -9.95 14.82 -42.34
C ASP A 174 -8.59 14.27 -42.78
N SER A 175 -8.42 12.94 -42.81
CA SER A 175 -7.19 12.21 -43.14
C SER A 175 -6.03 12.35 -42.14
N THR A 176 -6.21 13.03 -41.01
CA THR A 176 -5.18 13.19 -39.97
C THR A 176 -5.41 12.23 -38.81
N THR A 177 -4.38 12.03 -37.98
CA THR A 177 -4.46 11.30 -36.71
C THR A 177 -4.48 12.25 -35.50
N THR A 178 -4.40 13.56 -35.71
CA THR A 178 -4.36 14.53 -34.62
C THR A 178 -5.74 14.69 -33.97
N ALA A 179 -5.82 14.53 -32.66
CA ALA A 179 -7.00 14.82 -31.85
C ALA A 179 -6.68 16.05 -30.97
N ASP A 180 -7.11 17.22 -31.43
CA ASP A 180 -6.98 18.49 -30.72
C ASP A 180 -7.87 18.52 -29.49
N SER A 181 -7.42 19.18 -28.41
CA SER A 181 -8.17 19.30 -27.16
C SER A 181 -9.55 19.95 -27.34
N SER A 182 -9.74 20.79 -28.38
CA SER A 182 -11.02 21.44 -28.66
C SER A 182 -12.16 20.50 -29.05
N ILE A 183 -11.82 19.28 -29.53
CA ILE A 183 -12.82 18.24 -29.86
C ILE A 183 -13.02 17.22 -28.73
N LEU A 184 -12.26 17.37 -27.65
CA LEU A 184 -12.23 16.41 -26.54
C LEU A 184 -12.99 16.95 -25.33
N THR A 185 -13.69 16.06 -24.66
CA THR A 185 -14.34 16.30 -23.37
C THR A 185 -13.71 15.39 -22.32
N ILE A 186 -13.31 15.95 -21.17
CA ILE A 186 -12.73 15.23 -20.05
C ILE A 186 -13.72 15.11 -18.91
N THR A 187 -13.73 13.96 -18.28
CA THR A 187 -14.49 13.69 -17.04
C THR A 187 -13.54 13.28 -15.93
N SER A 188 -13.55 14.05 -14.83
CA SER A 188 -12.69 13.80 -13.65
C SER A 188 -13.08 12.52 -12.90
N GLY A 189 -14.37 12.18 -12.89
CA GLY A 189 -14.92 11.09 -12.09
C GLY A 189 -14.98 11.38 -10.59
N VAL A 190 -14.70 12.63 -10.17
CA VAL A 190 -14.89 13.12 -8.81
C VAL A 190 -16.01 14.16 -8.82
N SER A 191 -16.98 13.99 -7.92
CA SER A 191 -18.16 14.88 -7.88
C SER A 191 -17.77 16.31 -7.49
N GLY A 192 -18.27 17.27 -8.27
CA GLY A 192 -17.99 18.69 -8.05
C GLY A 192 -16.68 19.19 -8.63
N GLU A 193 -15.83 18.30 -9.18
CA GLU A 193 -14.60 18.72 -9.85
C GLU A 193 -14.75 18.67 -11.36
N SER A 194 -14.30 19.74 -12.02
CA SER A 194 -14.14 19.86 -13.47
C SER A 194 -12.67 19.98 -13.82
N LEU A 195 -12.32 19.55 -15.02
CA LEU A 195 -10.99 19.65 -15.60
C LEU A 195 -11.10 20.19 -17.02
N SER A 196 -10.01 20.68 -17.58
CA SER A 196 -9.90 21.01 -18.98
C SER A 196 -8.72 20.28 -19.63
N LEU A 197 -8.66 20.32 -20.95
CA LEU A 197 -7.57 19.72 -21.73
C LEU A 197 -6.87 20.80 -22.55
N THR A 198 -5.58 20.63 -22.74
CA THR A 198 -4.75 21.46 -23.62
C THR A 198 -3.94 20.58 -24.58
N GLY A 199 -3.50 21.15 -25.69
CA GLY A 199 -2.68 20.43 -26.66
C GLY A 199 -3.46 19.45 -27.51
N ALA A 200 -2.80 18.40 -28.00
CA ALA A 200 -3.37 17.39 -28.88
C ALA A 200 -2.71 16.03 -28.67
N GLY A 201 -3.51 14.96 -28.81
CA GLY A 201 -3.06 13.58 -28.86
C GLY A 201 -3.04 13.03 -30.28
N ILE A 202 -2.45 11.83 -30.43
CA ILE A 202 -2.35 11.13 -31.71
C ILE A 202 -3.24 9.87 -31.64
N LEU A 203 -4.19 9.75 -32.54
CA LEU A 203 -5.04 8.59 -32.71
C LEU A 203 -4.26 7.41 -33.34
N GLY A 204 -4.65 6.20 -33.03
CA GLY A 204 -4.09 4.98 -33.62
C GLY A 204 -4.29 4.91 -35.15
N ALA A 205 -5.38 5.50 -35.66
CA ALA A 205 -5.64 5.59 -37.10
C ALA A 205 -6.48 6.85 -37.43
N ALA A 206 -6.40 7.32 -38.68
CA ALA A 206 -7.25 8.38 -39.18
C ALA A 206 -8.64 7.90 -39.61
N SER A 207 -8.82 6.61 -39.80
CA SER A 207 -10.04 5.99 -40.37
C SER A 207 -11.29 6.28 -39.54
N ALA A 208 -12.45 6.34 -40.22
CA ALA A 208 -13.75 6.45 -39.57
C ALA A 208 -14.00 5.28 -38.63
N GLY A 209 -14.70 5.56 -37.51
CA GLY A 209 -14.97 4.63 -36.41
C GLY A 209 -14.40 5.13 -35.08
N THR A 210 -14.51 4.32 -34.04
CA THR A 210 -13.93 4.64 -32.72
C THR A 210 -12.44 4.41 -32.74
N GLN A 211 -11.70 5.44 -32.41
CA GLN A 211 -10.24 5.44 -32.32
C GLN A 211 -9.81 5.74 -30.88
N THR A 212 -8.67 5.21 -30.46
CA THR A 212 -8.06 5.55 -29.18
C THR A 212 -6.85 6.44 -29.40
N ILE A 213 -6.52 7.30 -28.43
CA ILE A 213 -5.24 8.03 -28.45
C ILE A 213 -4.15 7.03 -28.03
N THR A 214 -3.19 6.82 -28.91
CA THR A 214 -2.03 5.91 -28.71
C THR A 214 -0.77 6.65 -28.26
N ASN A 215 -0.75 7.98 -28.43
CA ASN A 215 0.34 8.83 -27.97
C ASN A 215 -0.26 10.17 -27.52
N ASN A 216 -0.01 10.53 -26.26
CA ASN A 216 -0.53 11.79 -25.70
C ASN A 216 0.11 13.03 -26.33
N ASN A 217 1.31 12.92 -26.94
CA ASN A 217 2.02 14.03 -27.58
C ASN A 217 2.06 15.27 -26.68
N THR A 218 1.30 16.33 -27.03
CA THR A 218 1.16 17.56 -26.23
C THR A 218 -0.14 17.60 -25.40
N LEU A 219 -0.98 16.56 -25.46
CA LEU A 219 -2.22 16.49 -24.71
C LEU A 219 -1.91 16.48 -23.21
N ALA A 220 -2.46 17.41 -22.48
CA ALA A 220 -2.28 17.55 -21.05
C ALA A 220 -3.58 17.91 -20.34
N ILE A 221 -3.72 17.44 -19.10
CA ILE A 221 -4.81 17.85 -18.21
C ILE A 221 -4.46 19.24 -17.66
N ALA A 222 -5.44 20.12 -17.62
CA ALA A 222 -5.34 21.44 -17.02
C ALA A 222 -6.41 21.63 -15.96
N ASP A 223 -6.14 22.53 -15.02
CA ASP A 223 -7.00 22.84 -13.89
C ASP A 223 -8.39 23.32 -14.35
N GLY A 224 -9.39 22.98 -13.56
CA GLY A 224 -10.72 23.55 -13.56
C GLY A 224 -11.11 23.89 -12.14
N THR A 225 -12.21 23.33 -11.61
CA THR A 225 -12.48 23.35 -10.16
C THR A 225 -11.65 22.31 -9.43
N GLY A 226 -11.25 21.21 -10.11
CA GLY A 226 -10.28 20.25 -9.65
C GLY A 226 -8.86 20.62 -10.08
N SER A 227 -7.85 20.18 -9.33
CA SER A 227 -6.44 20.36 -9.68
C SER A 227 -5.95 19.24 -10.57
N ALA A 228 -5.38 19.57 -11.73
CA ALA A 228 -4.84 18.60 -12.70
C ALA A 228 -3.79 17.66 -12.09
N SER A 229 -3.05 18.13 -11.08
CA SER A 229 -2.03 17.33 -10.37
C SER A 229 -2.60 16.10 -9.64
N ASN A 230 -3.91 16.05 -9.42
CA ASN A 230 -4.57 14.90 -8.79
C ASN A 230 -5.03 13.85 -9.82
N TYR A 231 -4.79 14.09 -11.10
CA TYR A 231 -5.26 13.24 -12.19
C TYR A 231 -4.13 12.80 -13.10
N THR A 232 -4.37 11.76 -13.89
CA THR A 232 -3.37 11.23 -14.81
C THR A 232 -4.01 10.77 -16.12
N LEU A 233 -3.24 10.88 -17.20
CA LEU A 233 -3.55 10.26 -18.50
C LEU A 233 -3.12 8.77 -18.52
N ASP A 234 -2.24 8.34 -17.62
CA ASP A 234 -1.87 6.93 -17.48
C ASP A 234 -3.09 6.10 -17.06
N GLY A 235 -3.41 5.07 -17.83
CA GLY A 235 -4.59 4.25 -17.61
C GLY A 235 -5.92 4.96 -17.93
N ALA A 236 -5.89 6.16 -18.51
CA ALA A 236 -7.09 6.89 -18.95
C ALA A 236 -7.83 6.13 -20.05
N SER A 237 -9.16 6.16 -19.99
CA SER A 237 -10.01 5.70 -21.10
C SER A 237 -10.20 6.85 -22.08
N ILE A 238 -9.63 6.75 -23.28
CA ILE A 238 -9.67 7.82 -24.30
C ILE A 238 -10.26 7.26 -25.58
N ASN A 239 -11.46 7.75 -25.95
CA ASN A 239 -12.18 7.31 -27.13
C ASN A 239 -12.60 8.51 -27.99
N VAL A 240 -12.22 8.52 -29.26
CA VAL A 240 -12.56 9.55 -30.24
C VAL A 240 -13.30 8.89 -31.42
N THR A 241 -14.50 9.35 -31.70
CA THR A 241 -15.28 8.88 -32.86
C THR A 241 -14.94 9.72 -34.08
N VAL A 242 -14.31 9.10 -35.08
CA VAL A 242 -14.10 9.69 -36.41
C VAL A 242 -15.32 9.39 -37.28
N ILE A 243 -16.08 10.43 -37.63
CA ILE A 243 -17.33 10.34 -38.41
C ILE A 243 -16.95 10.37 -39.89
N PRO A 244 -17.54 9.50 -40.76
CA PRO A 244 -17.29 9.57 -42.18
C PRO A 244 -17.62 10.93 -42.80
N LYS A 245 -16.77 11.39 -43.69
CA LYS A 245 -17.02 12.65 -44.42
C LYS A 245 -18.00 12.41 -45.53
N THR A 246 -19.07 13.22 -45.58
CA THR A 246 -20.05 13.18 -46.67
C THR A 246 -19.39 13.69 -47.94
N LEU A 247 -19.50 12.92 -49.00
CA LEU A 247 -19.12 13.35 -50.36
C LEU A 247 -20.32 13.91 -51.11
N ASN A 248 -20.24 15.15 -51.54
CA ASN A 248 -21.20 15.72 -52.44
C ASN A 248 -20.70 15.50 -53.86
N VAL A 249 -21.41 14.64 -54.62
CA VAL A 249 -21.08 14.40 -56.02
C VAL A 249 -22.03 15.23 -56.85
N THR A 250 -21.52 16.15 -57.63
CA THR A 250 -22.25 16.91 -58.61
C THR A 250 -21.91 16.35 -59.99
N LEU A 251 -22.89 15.85 -60.68
CA LEU A 251 -22.76 15.34 -62.05
C LEU A 251 -23.24 16.41 -63.01
N ALA A 252 -22.40 16.83 -63.94
CA ALA A 252 -22.77 17.71 -65.05
C ALA A 252 -22.37 17.01 -66.33
N ARG A 253 -23.29 16.99 -67.32
CA ARG A 253 -22.98 16.52 -68.66
C ARG A 253 -23.54 17.50 -69.68
N GLU A 254 -22.94 17.53 -70.83
CA GLU A 254 -23.51 18.23 -71.97
C GLU A 254 -24.67 17.41 -72.53
N TYR A 255 -25.68 18.12 -73.07
CA TYR A 255 -26.82 17.48 -73.68
C TYR A 255 -26.40 16.67 -74.95
N ASP A 256 -26.62 15.37 -74.96
CA ASP A 256 -26.28 14.45 -76.03
C ASP A 256 -27.53 13.71 -76.60
N GLY A 257 -28.70 14.11 -76.20
CA GLY A 257 -29.96 13.51 -76.64
C GLY A 257 -30.32 12.23 -75.92
N THR A 258 -29.56 11.77 -74.91
CA THR A 258 -29.88 10.55 -74.14
C THR A 258 -30.31 10.85 -72.72
N THR A 259 -30.98 9.93 -72.05
CA THR A 259 -31.36 10.03 -70.63
C THR A 259 -30.42 9.26 -69.68
N THR A 260 -29.41 8.60 -70.21
CA THR A 260 -28.47 7.80 -69.42
C THR A 260 -27.31 8.68 -68.95
N VAL A 261 -27.02 8.64 -67.60
CA VAL A 261 -25.92 9.36 -66.94
C VAL A 261 -24.88 8.38 -66.53
#